data_ac32fc47f90585cf81b50b4b60a17c4e
#
_entry.id   ac32fc47f90585cf81b50b4b60a17c4e
#
_cell.length_a   1.000
_cell.length_b   1.000
_cell.length_c   1.000
_cell.angle_alpha   90.00
_cell.angle_beta   90.00
_cell.angle_gamma   90.00
#
_symmetry.space_group_name_H-M   'P 1'
#
loop_
_entity.id
_entity.type
_entity.pdbx_description
1 polymer ?
#
loop_
_entity_poly.entity_id
_entity_poly.type
_entity_poly.pdbx_seq_one_letter_code
_entity_poly.pdbx_strand_id
1 'polypeptide(L)'
;MSAALTLAGAMTIAFLVVLAIPSDDTPLVEEWEITSVCLDGHNGLVTHIHASLSIVINGEQYPVGPNVGISDSTCDGMRGIHTHDDSGTLHIETPSAMEAPIGAFFQIWEKEFSESKIIDSLADEDSEIVMYVNGEISDEFENYSIQDGDAIEIVYRDK
;
A
#
# COMPACT_ATOMS: atom_id res chain seq x y z
N MET A 1 69.74 -31.98 42.93
CA MET A 1 69.57 -30.75 42.16
C MET A 1 68.48 -30.97 41.16
N SER A 2 67.22 -30.65 41.49
CA SER A 2 66.07 -30.83 40.59
C SER A 2 65.63 -29.48 40.09
N ALA A 3 65.69 -29.30 38.78
CA ALA A 3 65.18 -28.08 38.13
C ALA A 3 63.68 -28.28 37.82
N ALA A 4 62.84 -27.45 38.42
CA ALA A 4 61.43 -27.40 38.13
C ALA A 4 61.20 -26.49 36.90
N LEU A 5 60.63 -27.08 35.85
CA LEU A 5 60.23 -26.37 34.63
C LEU A 5 58.77 -25.87 34.84
N THR A 6 58.59 -24.57 34.99
CA THR A 6 57.24 -23.97 35.06
C THR A 6 56.77 -23.67 33.64
N LEU A 7 55.72 -24.35 33.20
CA LEU A 7 55.06 -24.12 31.92
C LEU A 7 54.04 -23.00 32.13
N ALA A 8 54.29 -21.84 31.54
CA ALA A 8 53.36 -20.74 31.48
C ALA A 8 52.37 -20.97 30.33
N GLY A 9 51.16 -21.35 30.65
CA GLY A 9 50.06 -21.49 29.67
C GLY A 9 49.51 -20.09 29.28
N ALA A 10 49.73 -19.68 28.05
CA ALA A 10 49.07 -18.47 27.50
C ALA A 10 47.63 -18.81 27.10
N MET A 11 46.69 -18.27 27.89
CA MET A 11 45.27 -18.40 27.60
C MET A 11 44.89 -17.30 26.62
N THR A 12 44.75 -17.61 25.31
CA THR A 12 44.23 -16.72 24.30
C THR A 12 42.71 -16.65 24.39
N ILE A 13 42.20 -15.56 24.91
CA ILE A 13 40.75 -15.26 24.89
C ILE A 13 40.40 -14.79 23.48
N ALA A 14 39.73 -15.61 22.69
CA ALA A 14 39.16 -15.21 21.42
C ALA A 14 37.92 -14.36 21.68
N PHE A 15 38.01 -13.06 21.42
CA PHE A 15 36.87 -12.15 21.43
C PHE A 15 36.07 -12.38 20.15
N LEU A 16 34.91 -13.03 20.30
CA LEU A 16 33.96 -13.19 19.20
C LEU A 16 33.19 -11.87 19.09
N VAL A 17 33.56 -11.01 18.14
CA VAL A 17 32.79 -9.80 17.81
C VAL A 17 31.62 -10.27 16.96
N VAL A 18 30.44 -10.41 17.59
CA VAL A 18 29.18 -10.56 16.86
C VAL A 18 28.82 -9.17 16.33
N LEU A 19 29.10 -8.96 15.05
CA LEU A 19 28.55 -7.80 14.32
C LEU A 19 27.05 -8.03 14.25
N ALA A 20 26.26 -7.29 15.02
CA ALA A 20 24.83 -7.18 14.84
C ALA A 20 24.62 -6.51 13.47
N ILE A 21 24.21 -7.29 12.47
CA ILE A 21 23.68 -6.75 11.22
C ILE A 21 22.32 -6.17 11.61
N PRO A 22 22.10 -4.84 11.45
CA PRO A 22 20.75 -4.32 11.64
C PRO A 22 19.84 -5.06 10.65
N SER A 23 18.85 -5.79 11.18
CA SER A 23 17.75 -6.28 10.37
C SER A 23 17.05 -5.02 9.82
N ASP A 24 17.03 -4.90 8.52
CA ASP A 24 16.20 -3.90 7.84
C ASP A 24 14.75 -4.38 7.96
N ASP A 25 14.14 -4.08 9.11
CA ASP A 25 12.74 -4.36 9.40
C ASP A 25 11.82 -3.32 8.72
N THR A 26 12.23 -2.81 7.57
CA THR A 26 11.32 -2.05 6.72
C THR A 26 10.21 -3.01 6.31
N PRO A 27 8.95 -2.79 6.69
CA PRO A 27 7.85 -3.62 6.24
C PRO A 27 7.91 -3.69 4.72
N LEU A 28 7.96 -4.90 4.17
CA LEU A 28 7.81 -5.07 2.73
C LEU A 28 6.42 -4.54 2.38
N VAL A 29 6.36 -3.36 1.78
CA VAL A 29 5.10 -2.88 1.20
C VAL A 29 4.77 -3.85 0.08
N GLU A 30 3.65 -4.55 0.20
CA GLU A 30 3.17 -5.44 -0.85
C GLU A 30 2.97 -4.62 -2.11
N GLU A 31 3.74 -4.91 -3.14
CA GLU A 31 3.62 -4.25 -4.44
C GLU A 31 2.70 -5.09 -5.31
N TRP A 32 1.48 -4.60 -5.55
CA TRP A 32 0.52 -5.29 -6.42
C TRP A 32 0.90 -5.16 -7.89
N GLU A 33 0.75 -6.24 -8.66
CA GLU A 33 1.13 -6.29 -10.08
C GLU A 33 0.56 -5.13 -10.89
N ILE A 34 -0.69 -4.74 -10.61
CA ILE A 34 -1.39 -3.68 -11.32
C ILE A 34 -0.72 -2.30 -11.18
N THR A 35 0.06 -2.05 -10.13
CA THR A 35 0.79 -0.78 -9.94
C THR A 35 1.89 -0.60 -10.97
N SER A 36 2.41 -1.70 -11.54
CA SER A 36 3.43 -1.68 -12.58
C SER A 36 2.88 -1.47 -14.00
N VAL A 37 1.56 -1.59 -14.19
CA VAL A 37 0.92 -1.36 -15.49
C VAL A 37 1.12 0.09 -15.93
N CYS A 38 1.56 0.28 -17.18
CA CYS A 38 1.70 1.58 -17.82
C CYS A 38 1.16 1.50 -19.25
N LEU A 39 0.13 2.28 -19.55
CA LEU A 39 -0.61 2.26 -20.80
C LEU A 39 -0.35 3.54 -21.58
N ASP A 40 -0.02 3.43 -22.85
CA ASP A 40 0.11 4.58 -23.77
C ASP A 40 -1.24 5.17 -24.19
N GLY A 41 -2.36 4.51 -23.84
CA GLY A 41 -3.73 4.88 -24.18
C GLY A 41 -4.70 3.72 -24.01
N HIS A 42 -5.96 3.91 -24.37
CA HIS A 42 -7.06 2.95 -24.15
C HIS A 42 -7.15 1.81 -25.20
N ASN A 43 -6.06 1.51 -25.92
CA ASN A 43 -6.08 0.46 -26.94
C ASN A 43 -5.59 -0.88 -26.38
N GLY A 44 -6.28 -1.97 -26.78
CA GLY A 44 -5.83 -3.33 -26.44
C GLY A 44 -6.10 -3.72 -24.98
N LEU A 45 -7.05 -3.08 -24.33
CA LEU A 45 -7.46 -3.40 -22.96
C LEU A 45 -8.23 -4.72 -22.91
N VAL A 46 -7.94 -5.53 -21.93
CA VAL A 46 -8.69 -6.74 -21.53
C VAL A 46 -9.66 -6.41 -20.41
N THR A 47 -9.24 -5.55 -19.47
CA THR A 47 -10.10 -5.01 -18.41
C THR A 47 -10.33 -3.53 -18.67
N HIS A 48 -11.58 -3.09 -18.56
CA HIS A 48 -11.98 -1.68 -18.57
C HIS A 48 -13.24 -1.55 -17.73
N ILE A 49 -13.07 -1.27 -16.45
CA ILE A 49 -14.15 -1.15 -15.47
C ILE A 49 -14.03 0.16 -14.70
N HIS A 50 -15.12 0.56 -14.06
CA HIS A 50 -15.20 1.80 -13.29
C HIS A 50 -15.77 1.53 -11.91
N ALA A 51 -15.25 2.23 -10.91
CA ALA A 51 -15.78 2.28 -9.56
C ALA A 51 -15.80 3.72 -9.05
N SER A 52 -16.55 3.99 -8.01
CA SER A 52 -16.50 5.27 -7.32
C SER A 52 -15.85 5.12 -5.95
N LEU A 53 -14.98 6.06 -5.59
CA LEU A 53 -14.32 6.15 -4.29
C LEU A 53 -14.71 7.44 -3.59
N SER A 54 -15.24 7.31 -2.38
CA SER A 54 -15.53 8.40 -1.45
C SER A 54 -14.72 8.20 -0.17
N ILE A 55 -14.06 9.24 0.31
CA ILE A 55 -13.31 9.22 1.57
C ILE A 55 -13.84 10.30 2.47
N VAL A 56 -14.24 9.94 3.69
CA VAL A 56 -14.77 10.87 4.69
C VAL A 56 -13.89 10.79 5.94
N ILE A 57 -13.32 11.92 6.34
CA ILE A 57 -12.47 12.03 7.53
C ILE A 57 -13.13 13.01 8.52
N ASN A 58 -13.53 12.50 9.68
CA ASN A 58 -14.22 13.29 10.72
C ASN A 58 -15.46 14.03 10.21
N GLY A 59 -16.22 13.39 9.31
CA GLY A 59 -17.44 13.95 8.72
C GLY A 59 -17.21 14.93 7.55
N GLU A 60 -15.96 15.15 7.15
CA GLU A 60 -15.61 15.99 6.01
C GLU A 60 -15.14 15.14 4.82
N GLN A 61 -15.63 15.48 3.61
CA GLN A 61 -15.20 14.81 2.39
C GLN A 61 -13.73 15.11 2.10
N TYR A 62 -12.90 14.08 2.00
CA TYR A 62 -11.53 14.19 1.52
C TYR A 62 -11.50 14.02 0.00
N PRO A 63 -10.96 14.99 -0.77
CA PRO A 63 -11.03 14.94 -2.23
C PRO A 63 -10.07 13.90 -2.80
N VAL A 64 -10.56 13.05 -3.71
CA VAL A 64 -9.72 12.26 -4.61
C VAL A 64 -9.35 13.18 -5.78
N GLY A 65 -8.05 13.43 -5.95
CA GLY A 65 -7.57 14.37 -6.96
C GLY A 65 -7.74 13.87 -8.40
N PRO A 66 -7.75 14.79 -9.38
CA PRO A 66 -7.67 14.40 -10.78
C PRO A 66 -6.27 13.93 -11.16
N ASN A 67 -6.18 13.11 -12.21
CA ASN A 67 -4.94 12.64 -12.82
C ASN A 67 -4.03 11.83 -11.86
N VAL A 68 -4.58 11.21 -10.82
CA VAL A 68 -3.84 10.22 -10.04
C VAL A 68 -3.48 9.04 -10.96
N GLY A 69 -2.22 8.65 -11.02
CA GLY A 69 -1.74 7.58 -11.90
C GLY A 69 -1.68 7.97 -13.38
N ILE A 70 -1.63 9.26 -13.70
CA ILE A 70 -1.43 9.74 -15.08
C ILE A 70 -0.15 10.57 -15.16
N SER A 71 0.76 10.17 -16.05
CA SER A 71 2.04 10.84 -16.32
C SER A 71 2.87 11.05 -15.05
N ASP A 72 3.06 9.99 -14.28
CA ASP A 72 3.96 10.01 -13.11
C ASP A 72 5.44 9.84 -13.51
N SER A 73 6.34 9.87 -12.53
CA SER A 73 7.79 9.83 -12.75
C SER A 73 8.30 8.55 -13.42
N THR A 74 7.52 7.46 -13.41
CA THR A 74 7.89 6.14 -13.91
C THR A 74 6.95 5.60 -14.99
N CYS A 75 5.85 6.32 -15.29
CA CYS A 75 4.91 6.03 -16.35
C CYS A 75 4.47 7.32 -17.03
N ASP A 76 4.88 7.54 -18.28
CA ASP A 76 4.47 8.70 -19.10
C ASP A 76 3.05 8.58 -19.66
N GLY A 77 2.36 7.47 -19.33
CA GLY A 77 0.98 7.18 -19.73
C GLY A 77 0.05 7.09 -18.53
N MET A 78 -0.78 6.04 -18.48
CA MET A 78 -1.76 5.80 -17.43
C MET A 78 -1.43 4.51 -16.68
N ARG A 79 -1.52 4.55 -15.34
CA ARG A 79 -1.44 3.36 -14.50
C ARG A 79 -2.68 2.49 -14.68
N GLY A 80 -2.58 1.22 -14.29
CA GLY A 80 -3.70 0.28 -14.33
C GLY A 80 -4.92 0.68 -13.51
N ILE A 81 -4.72 1.55 -12.49
CA ILE A 81 -5.79 2.24 -11.77
C ILE A 81 -5.45 3.72 -11.76
N HIS A 82 -6.38 4.55 -12.23
CA HIS A 82 -6.15 5.99 -12.34
C HIS A 82 -7.46 6.80 -12.26
N THR A 83 -7.32 8.14 -12.14
CA THR A 83 -8.45 9.09 -12.19
C THR A 83 -8.24 10.11 -13.31
N HIS A 84 -9.32 10.61 -13.92
CA HIS A 84 -9.25 11.71 -14.88
C HIS A 84 -9.66 13.06 -14.29
N ASP A 85 -10.59 13.05 -13.35
CA ASP A 85 -11.16 14.23 -12.71
C ASP A 85 -11.26 14.06 -11.19
N ASP A 86 -11.90 15.00 -10.51
CA ASP A 86 -12.09 15.03 -9.06
C ASP A 86 -13.43 14.43 -8.60
N SER A 87 -14.10 13.67 -9.47
CA SER A 87 -15.37 13.00 -9.13
C SER A 87 -15.20 11.80 -8.17
N GLY A 88 -13.97 11.31 -8.00
CA GLY A 88 -13.68 10.05 -7.30
C GLY A 88 -13.92 8.80 -8.14
N THR A 89 -14.16 8.96 -9.46
CA THR A 89 -14.25 7.81 -10.37
C THR A 89 -12.87 7.21 -10.60
N LEU A 90 -12.72 5.93 -10.22
CA LEU A 90 -11.55 5.11 -10.51
C LEU A 90 -11.77 4.41 -11.85
N HIS A 91 -10.78 4.52 -12.73
CA HIS A 91 -10.68 3.74 -13.96
C HIS A 91 -9.70 2.59 -13.73
N ILE A 92 -10.15 1.37 -13.95
CA ILE A 92 -9.32 0.16 -13.85
C ILE A 92 -9.16 -0.38 -15.27
N GLU A 93 -7.98 -0.19 -15.84
CA GLU A 93 -7.66 -0.50 -17.22
C GLU A 93 -6.39 -1.34 -17.28
N THR A 94 -6.49 -2.55 -17.85
CA THR A 94 -5.33 -3.44 -17.91
C THR A 94 -5.26 -4.22 -19.23
N PRO A 95 -4.04 -4.54 -19.74
CA PRO A 95 -3.85 -5.28 -20.97
C PRO A 95 -4.03 -6.80 -20.80
N SER A 96 -4.23 -7.27 -19.56
CA SER A 96 -4.50 -8.67 -19.20
C SER A 96 -5.42 -8.72 -18.00
N ALA A 97 -6.10 -9.85 -17.78
CA ALA A 97 -6.89 -10.05 -16.57
C ALA A 97 -5.96 -10.11 -15.35
N MET A 98 -6.20 -9.23 -14.38
CA MET A 98 -5.48 -9.19 -13.12
C MET A 98 -6.38 -8.61 -12.02
N GLU A 99 -6.01 -8.86 -10.77
CA GLU A 99 -6.71 -8.27 -9.62
C GLU A 99 -6.38 -6.79 -9.50
N ALA A 100 -7.35 -6.02 -9.00
CA ALA A 100 -7.23 -4.59 -8.79
C ALA A 100 -7.54 -4.24 -7.33
N PRO A 101 -6.67 -4.59 -6.37
CA PRO A 101 -6.86 -4.23 -4.98
C PRO A 101 -6.92 -2.71 -4.82
N ILE A 102 -7.84 -2.20 -3.99
CA ILE A 102 -7.95 -0.76 -3.78
C ILE A 102 -6.68 -0.17 -3.17
N GLY A 103 -5.94 -0.93 -2.38
CA GLY A 103 -4.62 -0.54 -1.86
C GLY A 103 -3.63 -0.19 -2.97
N ALA A 104 -3.72 -0.82 -4.15
CA ALA A 104 -2.89 -0.48 -5.30
C ALA A 104 -3.16 0.95 -5.80
N PHE A 105 -4.42 1.41 -5.77
CA PHE A 105 -4.75 2.81 -6.07
C PHE A 105 -4.09 3.76 -5.07
N PHE A 106 -4.15 3.46 -3.77
CA PHE A 106 -3.50 4.28 -2.75
C PHE A 106 -1.97 4.30 -2.90
N GLN A 107 -1.34 3.19 -3.31
CA GLN A 107 0.10 3.17 -3.63
C GLN A 107 0.43 4.07 -4.82
N ILE A 108 -0.36 4.01 -5.90
CA ILE A 108 -0.20 4.89 -7.07
C ILE A 108 -0.39 6.37 -6.67
N TRP A 109 -1.31 6.65 -5.75
CA TRP A 109 -1.60 7.99 -5.23
C TRP A 109 -0.58 8.49 -4.20
N GLU A 110 0.37 7.63 -3.79
CA GLU A 110 1.34 7.89 -2.73
C GLU A 110 0.67 8.25 -1.38
N LYS A 111 -0.46 7.60 -1.09
CA LYS A 111 -1.20 7.69 0.16
C LYS A 111 -1.25 6.32 0.84
N GLU A 112 -1.39 6.34 2.17
CA GLU A 112 -1.54 5.11 2.93
C GLU A 112 -3.02 4.78 3.15
N PHE A 113 -3.36 3.50 3.02
CA PHE A 113 -4.66 2.95 3.38
C PHE A 113 -4.51 1.54 3.89
N SER A 114 -5.11 1.28 5.04
CA SER A 114 -5.23 -0.03 5.69
C SER A 114 -6.36 0.01 6.73
N GLU A 115 -6.62 -1.11 7.40
CA GLU A 115 -7.50 -1.20 8.58
C GLU A 115 -7.18 -0.15 9.67
N SER A 116 -5.91 0.22 9.83
CA SER A 116 -5.45 1.10 10.91
C SER A 116 -5.08 2.51 10.47
N LYS A 117 -4.98 2.79 9.16
CA LYS A 117 -4.55 4.10 8.66
C LYS A 117 -5.24 4.48 7.37
N ILE A 118 -5.68 5.72 7.29
CA ILE A 118 -6.15 6.34 6.04
C ILE A 118 -5.51 7.73 5.90
N ILE A 119 -4.65 7.87 4.86
CA ILE A 119 -3.90 9.11 4.59
C ILE A 119 -3.06 9.50 5.81
N ASP A 120 -3.37 10.59 6.50
CA ASP A 120 -2.67 11.04 7.70
C ASP A 120 -3.40 10.67 9.01
N SER A 121 -4.55 9.99 8.92
CA SER A 121 -5.38 9.61 10.07
C SER A 121 -5.09 8.19 10.49
N LEU A 122 -4.73 8.00 11.77
CA LEU A 122 -4.43 6.72 12.38
C LEU A 122 -5.58 6.32 13.33
N ALA A 123 -6.14 5.14 13.14
CA ALA A 123 -7.14 4.58 14.04
C ALA A 123 -6.50 4.17 15.38
N ASP A 124 -7.21 4.39 16.48
CA ASP A 124 -6.77 4.10 17.85
C ASP A 124 -7.91 3.56 18.74
N GLU A 125 -7.79 3.70 20.06
CA GLU A 125 -8.81 3.22 21.00
C GLU A 125 -10.14 3.95 20.87
N ASP A 126 -10.11 5.23 20.46
CA ASP A 126 -11.27 6.11 20.41
C ASP A 126 -11.79 6.34 18.97
N SER A 127 -11.02 5.91 17.94
CA SER A 127 -11.33 6.14 16.53
C SER A 127 -11.24 4.85 15.72
N GLU A 128 -11.94 4.82 14.59
CA GLU A 128 -11.98 3.67 13.69
C GLU A 128 -11.97 4.08 12.21
N ILE A 129 -11.55 3.14 11.36
CA ILE A 129 -11.73 3.20 9.92
C ILE A 129 -12.77 2.15 9.56
N VAL A 130 -13.79 2.55 8.81
CA VAL A 130 -14.82 1.65 8.29
C VAL A 130 -14.84 1.76 6.77
N MET A 131 -14.80 0.63 6.10
CA MET A 131 -14.95 0.55 4.65
C MET A 131 -16.32 -0.02 4.31
N TYR A 132 -17.00 0.64 3.37
CA TYR A 132 -18.24 0.15 2.78
C TYR A 132 -18.03 -0.11 1.29
N VAL A 133 -18.61 -1.19 0.81
CA VAL A 133 -18.71 -1.51 -0.62
C VAL A 133 -20.19 -1.70 -0.94
N ASN A 134 -20.71 -0.88 -1.84
CA ASN A 134 -22.12 -0.89 -2.23
C ASN A 134 -23.09 -0.74 -1.03
N GLY A 135 -22.62 -0.01 0.02
CA GLY A 135 -23.37 0.23 1.25
C GLY A 135 -23.27 -0.88 2.30
N GLU A 136 -22.53 -1.94 2.06
CA GLU A 136 -22.28 -3.03 3.01
C GLU A 136 -20.85 -2.90 3.58
N ILE A 137 -20.67 -3.22 4.88
CA ILE A 137 -19.35 -3.19 5.52
C ILE A 137 -18.46 -4.28 4.92
N SER A 138 -17.24 -3.90 4.55
CA SER A 138 -16.17 -4.80 4.12
C SER A 138 -15.02 -4.73 5.12
N ASP A 139 -14.46 -5.89 5.48
CA ASP A 139 -13.27 -6.06 6.31
C ASP A 139 -12.01 -6.40 5.50
N GLU A 140 -12.10 -6.30 4.18
CA GLU A 140 -10.96 -6.58 3.28
C GLU A 140 -9.99 -5.39 3.17
N PHE A 141 -10.45 -4.16 3.47
CA PHE A 141 -9.67 -2.93 3.43
C PHE A 141 -8.82 -2.81 2.16
N GLU A 142 -7.51 -2.58 2.28
CA GLU A 142 -6.57 -2.43 1.15
C GLU A 142 -6.54 -3.63 0.19
N ASN A 143 -6.97 -4.80 0.65
CA ASN A 143 -6.98 -6.04 -0.14
C ASN A 143 -8.25 -6.22 -0.99
N TYR A 144 -9.27 -5.38 -0.79
CA TYR A 144 -10.51 -5.47 -1.57
C TYR A 144 -10.25 -5.27 -3.06
N SER A 145 -10.55 -6.29 -3.87
CA SER A 145 -10.40 -6.23 -5.33
C SER A 145 -11.61 -5.57 -5.98
N ILE A 146 -11.41 -4.38 -6.54
CA ILE A 146 -12.44 -3.52 -7.14
C ILE A 146 -13.17 -4.24 -8.28
N GLN A 147 -14.52 -4.16 -8.26
CA GLN A 147 -15.38 -4.70 -9.31
C GLN A 147 -16.06 -3.58 -10.09
N ASP A 148 -16.53 -3.91 -11.30
CA ASP A 148 -17.24 -2.93 -12.14
C ASP A 148 -18.53 -2.44 -11.48
N GLY A 149 -18.67 -1.12 -11.38
CA GLY A 149 -19.81 -0.46 -10.79
C GLY A 149 -19.79 -0.33 -9.27
N ASP A 150 -18.69 -0.70 -8.61
CA ASP A 150 -18.60 -0.57 -7.14
C ASP A 150 -18.71 0.89 -6.69
N ALA A 151 -19.43 1.06 -5.57
CA ALA A 151 -19.43 2.28 -4.78
C ALA A 151 -18.69 2.01 -3.47
N ILE A 152 -17.45 2.50 -3.37
CA ILE A 152 -16.58 2.31 -2.23
C ILE A 152 -16.57 3.58 -1.39
N GLU A 153 -16.86 3.45 -0.09
CA GLU A 153 -16.76 4.55 0.86
C GLU A 153 -15.85 4.17 2.01
N ILE A 154 -14.86 5.00 2.31
CA ILE A 154 -13.95 4.82 3.44
C ILE A 154 -14.18 5.96 4.42
N VAL A 155 -14.50 5.62 5.66
CA VAL A 155 -14.85 6.59 6.71
C VAL A 155 -13.92 6.43 7.89
N TYR A 156 -13.22 7.52 8.25
CA TYR A 156 -12.52 7.65 9.52
C TYR A 156 -13.39 8.49 10.47
N ARG A 157 -13.66 7.97 11.66
CA ARG A 157 -14.54 8.60 12.65
C ARG A 157 -14.24 8.19 14.07
N ASP A 158 -14.77 8.92 15.05
CA ASP A 158 -14.85 8.50 16.45
C ASP A 158 -15.81 7.29 16.58
N LYS A 159 -15.50 6.40 17.55
CA LYS A 159 -16.32 5.22 17.89
C LYS A 159 -17.55 5.58 18.71
#